data_9d1b2c74430b141bcff4c3d865b5c4fb
#
_entry.id   9d1b2c74430b141bcff4c3d865b5c4fb
#
_cell.length_a   1.000
_cell.length_b   1.000
_cell.length_c   1.000
_cell.angle_alpha   90.00
_cell.angle_beta   90.00
_cell.angle_gamma   90.00
#
_symmetry.space_group_name_H-M   'P 1'
#
loop_
_entity.id
_entity.type
_entity.pdbx_description
1 polymer ?
#
loop_
_entity_poly.entity_id
_entity_poly.type
_entity_poly.pdbx_seq_one_letter_code
_entity_poly.pdbx_strand_id
1 'polypeptide(L)'
;MCIRDSNDIDVIGKKMTIVGAGGAATAIEIQAALDGVAEITIFNRKDEFWDRAVSTVEKINTKTSCHAVLYDLADLDKLKAEMDDSFIFVNATGVGMKPLEGQSVVPDKSYFRPELIVIDVPYSPLETKMRSMAKEVGCKTMNGLGMMLFQGSAAFELWTGEPMPIEHMKEILHISYDD
;
A
#
# COMPACT_ATOMS: atom_id res chain seq x y z
N MET A 1 -9.03 7.65 2.81
CA MET A 1 -7.61 7.86 2.45
C MET A 1 -7.54 8.48 1.05
N CYS A 2 -6.88 9.63 0.89
CA CYS A 2 -6.98 10.49 -0.30
C CYS A 2 -6.69 9.77 -1.65
N ILE A 3 -5.76 8.81 -1.69
CA ILE A 3 -5.45 8.06 -2.93
C ILE A 3 -6.64 7.19 -3.35
N ARG A 4 -7.31 6.56 -2.40
CA ARG A 4 -8.53 5.78 -2.65
C ARG A 4 -9.63 6.67 -3.23
N ASP A 5 -9.87 7.82 -2.60
CA ASP A 5 -10.96 8.73 -2.97
C ASP A 5 -10.73 9.34 -4.35
N SER A 6 -9.48 9.66 -4.71
CA SER A 6 -9.12 10.19 -6.03
C SER A 6 -9.12 9.15 -7.16
N ASN A 7 -9.23 7.85 -6.83
CA ASN A 7 -9.24 6.75 -7.81
C ASN A 7 -10.57 5.96 -7.83
N ASP A 8 -11.61 6.42 -7.13
CA ASP A 8 -12.93 5.76 -7.01
C ASP A 8 -12.84 4.28 -6.59
N ILE A 9 -11.95 3.99 -5.61
CA ILE A 9 -11.76 2.63 -5.10
C ILE A 9 -12.58 2.43 -3.83
N ASP A 10 -13.66 1.64 -3.93
CA ASP A 10 -14.42 1.23 -2.76
C ASP A 10 -13.76 0.03 -2.07
N VAL A 11 -13.31 0.24 -0.84
CA VAL A 11 -12.63 -0.77 -0.03
C VAL A 11 -13.54 -1.40 1.04
N ILE A 12 -14.77 -0.90 1.20
CA ILE A 12 -15.68 -1.37 2.24
C ILE A 12 -16.00 -2.85 2.02
N GLY A 13 -15.81 -3.65 3.06
CA GLY A 13 -16.06 -5.09 3.03
C GLY A 13 -15.08 -5.90 2.17
N LYS A 14 -13.99 -5.27 1.67
CA LYS A 14 -12.99 -5.94 0.85
C LYS A 14 -11.85 -6.50 1.68
N LYS A 15 -11.05 -7.38 1.04
CA LYS A 15 -9.81 -7.92 1.60
C LYS A 15 -8.60 -7.20 1.01
N MET A 16 -7.63 -6.90 1.86
CA MET A 16 -6.34 -6.30 1.51
C MET A 16 -5.18 -7.16 2.00
N THR A 17 -4.21 -7.42 1.14
CA THR A 17 -2.91 -7.97 1.53
C THR A 17 -1.86 -6.87 1.45
N ILE A 18 -1.06 -6.71 2.51
CA ILE A 18 -0.01 -5.70 2.61
C ILE A 18 1.31 -6.32 3.04
N VAL A 19 2.41 -5.87 2.43
CA VAL A 19 3.77 -6.25 2.79
C VAL A 19 4.47 -5.07 3.46
N GLY A 20 4.97 -5.30 4.67
CA GLY A 20 5.70 -4.33 5.49
C GLY A 20 5.05 -4.06 6.84
N ALA A 21 5.83 -3.55 7.80
CA ALA A 21 5.38 -3.12 9.13
C ALA A 21 6.07 -1.82 9.58
N GLY A 22 6.58 -1.04 8.64
CA GLY A 22 7.13 0.29 8.88
C GLY A 22 6.05 1.33 9.16
N GLY A 23 6.45 2.60 9.31
CA GLY A 23 5.52 3.69 9.61
C GLY A 23 4.42 3.86 8.56
N ALA A 24 4.77 3.80 7.26
CA ALA A 24 3.81 3.90 6.16
C ALA A 24 2.83 2.71 6.16
N ALA A 25 3.33 1.47 6.33
CA ALA A 25 2.52 0.27 6.41
C ALA A 25 1.50 0.37 7.55
N THR A 26 1.95 0.68 8.77
CA THR A 26 1.08 0.83 9.95
C THR A 26 -0.01 1.89 9.73
N ALA A 27 0.32 3.02 9.10
CA ALA A 27 -0.66 4.08 8.81
C ALA A 27 -1.72 3.59 7.81
N ILE A 28 -1.31 2.88 6.76
CA ILE A 28 -2.21 2.31 5.75
C ILE A 28 -3.11 1.25 6.39
N GLU A 29 -2.56 0.33 7.17
CA GLU A 29 -3.28 -0.76 7.84
C GLU A 29 -4.38 -0.22 8.76
N ILE A 30 -4.03 0.72 9.64
CA ILE A 30 -4.99 1.32 10.57
C ILE A 30 -6.06 2.10 9.82
N GLN A 31 -5.69 2.92 8.84
CA GLN A 31 -6.64 3.72 8.09
C GLN A 31 -7.57 2.84 7.25
N ALA A 32 -7.06 1.79 6.61
CA ALA A 32 -7.87 0.84 5.85
C ALA A 32 -8.90 0.13 6.73
N ALA A 33 -8.51 -0.27 7.95
CA ALA A 33 -9.42 -0.87 8.91
C ALA A 33 -10.53 0.10 9.35
N LEU A 34 -10.20 1.39 9.57
CA LEU A 34 -11.16 2.44 9.89
C LEU A 34 -12.08 2.78 8.71
N ASP A 35 -11.58 2.68 7.49
CA ASP A 35 -12.33 2.90 6.25
C ASP A 35 -13.26 1.73 5.86
N GLY A 36 -13.28 0.65 6.67
CA GLY A 36 -14.23 -0.45 6.50
C GLY A 36 -13.72 -1.64 5.68
N VAL A 37 -12.41 -1.77 5.47
CA VAL A 37 -11.83 -3.02 4.97
C VAL A 37 -12.19 -4.16 5.93
N ALA A 38 -12.70 -5.28 5.40
CA ALA A 38 -13.16 -6.38 6.24
C ALA A 38 -12.02 -7.26 6.76
N GLU A 39 -11.00 -7.47 5.92
CA GLU A 39 -9.86 -8.33 6.24
C GLU A 39 -8.55 -7.72 5.76
N ILE A 40 -7.53 -7.71 6.62
CA ILE A 40 -6.17 -7.27 6.32
C ILE A 40 -5.20 -8.40 6.63
N THR A 41 -4.52 -8.90 5.60
CA THR A 41 -3.41 -9.84 5.75
C THR A 41 -2.09 -9.10 5.65
N ILE A 42 -1.32 -9.07 6.74
CA ILE A 42 -0.03 -8.40 6.84
C ILE A 42 1.08 -9.44 6.66
N PHE A 43 2.02 -9.15 5.77
CA PHE A 43 3.25 -9.91 5.62
C PHE A 43 4.45 -9.06 6.03
N ASN A 44 5.26 -9.56 6.94
CA ASN A 44 6.53 -8.92 7.30
C ASN A 44 7.62 -9.97 7.52
N ARG A 45 8.88 -9.57 7.35
CA ARG A 45 10.00 -10.41 7.76
C ARG A 45 10.07 -10.45 9.29
N LYS A 46 10.64 -11.51 9.86
CA LYS A 46 10.94 -11.58 11.30
C LYS A 46 12.16 -10.73 11.63
N ASP A 47 12.00 -9.42 11.48
CA ASP A 47 13.00 -8.39 11.78
C ASP A 47 12.54 -7.50 12.94
N GLU A 48 13.23 -6.38 13.17
CA GLU A 48 12.93 -5.42 14.24
C GLU A 48 11.51 -4.81 14.18
N PHE A 49 10.83 -4.93 13.05
CA PHE A 49 9.44 -4.44 12.88
C PHE A 49 8.38 -5.49 13.18
N TRP A 50 8.77 -6.75 13.45
CA TRP A 50 7.82 -7.84 13.68
C TRP A 50 6.88 -7.57 14.87
N ASP A 51 7.41 -7.13 15.99
CA ASP A 51 6.62 -6.83 17.20
C ASP A 51 5.66 -5.64 16.97
N ARG A 52 6.05 -4.71 16.12
CA ARG A 52 5.16 -3.62 15.69
C ARG A 52 3.97 -4.18 14.89
N ALA A 53 4.22 -5.09 13.96
CA ALA A 53 3.14 -5.75 13.20
C ALA A 53 2.19 -6.50 14.11
N VAL A 54 2.71 -7.28 15.08
CA VAL A 54 1.90 -7.97 16.10
C VAL A 54 1.01 -6.98 16.85
N SER A 55 1.59 -5.88 17.36
CA SER A 55 0.84 -4.83 18.06
C SER A 55 -0.21 -4.15 17.19
N THR A 56 0.07 -3.97 15.88
CA THR A 56 -0.89 -3.38 14.94
C THR A 56 -2.07 -4.32 14.70
N VAL A 57 -1.82 -5.61 14.48
CA VAL A 57 -2.86 -6.64 14.36
C VAL A 57 -3.77 -6.67 15.59
N GLU A 58 -3.18 -6.66 16.79
CA GLU A 58 -3.95 -6.64 18.05
C GLU A 58 -4.85 -5.38 18.14
N LYS A 59 -4.30 -4.21 17.79
CA LYS A 59 -5.05 -2.95 17.82
C LYS A 59 -6.21 -2.95 16.81
N ILE A 60 -5.98 -3.43 15.59
CA ILE A 60 -7.03 -3.52 14.57
C ILE A 60 -8.14 -4.45 15.05
N ASN A 61 -7.80 -5.68 15.48
CA ASN A 61 -8.76 -6.69 15.91
C ASN A 61 -9.55 -6.29 17.16
N THR A 62 -8.99 -5.42 18.02
CA THR A 62 -9.66 -5.01 19.26
C THR A 62 -10.44 -3.69 19.14
N LYS A 63 -10.10 -2.84 18.16
CA LYS A 63 -10.63 -1.47 18.07
C LYS A 63 -11.45 -1.19 16.83
N THR A 64 -11.50 -2.12 15.88
CA THR A 64 -12.26 -2.01 14.63
C THR A 64 -13.04 -3.29 14.36
N SER A 65 -13.89 -3.28 13.35
CA SER A 65 -14.59 -4.48 12.85
C SER A 65 -13.74 -5.29 11.85
N CYS A 66 -12.58 -4.78 11.46
CA CYS A 66 -11.68 -5.43 10.52
C CYS A 66 -10.98 -6.63 11.19
N HIS A 67 -10.84 -7.74 10.46
CA HIS A 67 -10.05 -8.88 10.89
C HIS A 67 -8.64 -8.81 10.32
N ALA A 68 -7.63 -8.64 11.16
CA ALA A 68 -6.22 -8.59 10.75
C ALA A 68 -5.47 -9.84 11.18
N VAL A 69 -4.58 -10.34 10.31
CA VAL A 69 -3.67 -11.46 10.56
C VAL A 69 -2.26 -11.12 10.09
N LEU A 70 -1.25 -11.72 10.73
CA LEU A 70 0.17 -11.53 10.41
C LEU A 70 0.81 -12.86 10.00
N TYR A 71 1.55 -12.84 8.88
CA TYR A 71 2.34 -13.97 8.39
C TYR A 71 3.79 -13.56 8.13
N ASP A 72 4.68 -14.57 8.15
CA ASP A 72 6.06 -14.38 7.74
C ASP A 72 6.14 -14.23 6.22
N LEU A 73 6.82 -13.18 5.73
CA LEU A 73 7.03 -12.95 4.30
C LEU A 73 7.86 -14.06 3.62
N ALA A 74 8.55 -14.89 4.40
CA ALA A 74 9.26 -16.06 3.88
C ALA A 74 8.30 -17.16 3.37
N ASP A 75 7.03 -17.15 3.79
CA ASP A 75 5.99 -18.07 3.32
C ASP A 75 5.36 -17.55 2.03
N LEU A 76 6.04 -17.80 0.91
CA LEU A 76 5.63 -17.33 -0.41
C LEU A 76 4.36 -18.03 -0.92
N ASP A 77 4.12 -19.28 -0.54
CA ASP A 77 2.90 -19.99 -0.91
C ASP A 77 1.69 -19.35 -0.22
N LYS A 78 1.84 -19.01 1.05
CA LYS A 78 0.81 -18.28 1.79
C LYS A 78 0.58 -16.88 1.21
N LEU A 79 1.66 -16.16 0.86
CA LEU A 79 1.56 -14.85 0.22
C LEU A 79 0.75 -14.94 -1.08
N LYS A 80 1.07 -15.95 -1.92
CA LYS A 80 0.34 -16.17 -3.18
C LYS A 80 -1.14 -16.43 -2.94
N ALA A 81 -1.47 -17.32 -2.00
CA ALA A 81 -2.86 -17.66 -1.68
C ALA A 81 -3.65 -16.43 -1.18
N GLU A 82 -3.05 -15.61 -0.32
CA GLU A 82 -3.69 -14.40 0.21
C GLU A 82 -3.87 -13.33 -0.89
N MET A 83 -2.89 -13.18 -1.80
CA MET A 83 -3.01 -12.27 -2.94
C MET A 83 -4.11 -12.71 -3.92
N ASP A 84 -4.28 -14.03 -4.15
CA ASP A 84 -5.31 -14.56 -5.04
C ASP A 84 -6.74 -14.25 -4.56
N ASP A 85 -6.92 -14.07 -3.27
CA ASP A 85 -8.21 -13.77 -2.64
C ASP A 85 -8.39 -12.26 -2.31
N SER A 86 -7.35 -11.45 -2.52
CA SER A 86 -7.38 -10.03 -2.17
C SER A 86 -7.97 -9.15 -3.27
N PHE A 87 -8.64 -8.07 -2.88
CA PHE A 87 -9.06 -7.00 -3.77
C PHE A 87 -7.92 -6.00 -4.04
N ILE A 88 -7.09 -5.75 -3.00
CA ILE A 88 -5.93 -4.85 -3.08
C ILE A 88 -4.69 -5.57 -2.55
N PHE A 89 -3.55 -5.39 -3.24
CA PHE A 89 -2.23 -5.72 -2.76
C PHE A 89 -1.38 -4.46 -2.60
N VAL A 90 -0.69 -4.32 -1.47
CA VAL A 90 0.11 -3.14 -1.14
C VAL A 90 1.55 -3.54 -0.80
N ASN A 91 2.53 -3.00 -1.51
CA ASN A 91 3.92 -2.99 -1.05
C ASN A 91 4.18 -1.70 -0.26
N ALA A 92 4.27 -1.79 1.05
CA ALA A 92 4.61 -0.69 1.94
C ALA A 92 6.02 -0.82 2.55
N THR A 93 6.94 -1.43 1.80
CA THR A 93 8.36 -1.58 2.15
C THR A 93 9.23 -0.63 1.32
N GLY A 94 10.54 -0.61 1.59
CA GLY A 94 11.54 0.07 0.75
C GLY A 94 12.01 -0.76 -0.45
N VAL A 95 11.48 -1.96 -0.67
CA VAL A 95 11.87 -2.81 -1.81
C VAL A 95 11.38 -2.19 -3.11
N GLY A 96 12.28 -2.04 -4.07
CA GLY A 96 12.03 -1.33 -5.33
C GLY A 96 12.66 0.07 -5.37
N MET A 97 13.02 0.65 -4.21
CA MET A 97 13.78 1.90 -4.10
C MET A 97 15.26 1.62 -3.79
N LYS A 98 16.15 2.59 -3.97
CA LYS A 98 17.56 2.48 -3.56
C LYS A 98 17.65 2.22 -2.04
N PRO A 99 18.51 1.30 -1.59
CA PRO A 99 19.49 0.49 -2.36
C PRO A 99 18.90 -0.81 -2.96
N LEU A 100 17.59 -1.08 -2.82
CA LEU A 100 16.91 -2.31 -3.25
C LEU A 100 16.22 -2.15 -4.62
N GLU A 101 16.71 -1.22 -5.44
CA GLU A 101 16.21 -0.98 -6.80
C GLU A 101 16.34 -2.25 -7.67
N GLY A 102 15.33 -2.52 -8.51
CA GLY A 102 15.27 -3.73 -9.34
C GLY A 102 14.85 -4.99 -8.60
N GLN A 103 14.64 -4.94 -7.29
CA GLN A 103 14.06 -6.03 -6.51
C GLN A 103 12.54 -5.90 -6.41
N SER A 104 11.87 -6.99 -6.03
CA SER A 104 10.43 -7.05 -5.83
C SER A 104 10.10 -7.87 -4.59
N VAL A 105 9.01 -7.53 -3.90
CA VAL A 105 8.50 -8.29 -2.75
C VAL A 105 7.81 -9.58 -3.18
N VAL A 106 7.40 -9.69 -4.45
CA VAL A 106 6.89 -10.92 -5.06
C VAL A 106 7.88 -11.46 -6.08
N PRO A 107 8.03 -12.79 -6.21
CA PRO A 107 9.05 -13.40 -7.08
C PRO A 107 8.86 -13.10 -8.57
N ASP A 108 7.62 -13.20 -9.06
CA ASP A 108 7.29 -13.08 -10.47
C ASP A 108 5.83 -12.68 -10.71
N LYS A 109 5.45 -12.52 -11.97
CA LYS A 109 4.12 -12.04 -12.39
C LYS A 109 2.97 -13.00 -12.17
N SER A 110 3.22 -14.28 -11.85
CA SER A 110 2.15 -15.26 -11.54
C SER A 110 1.41 -14.94 -10.24
N TYR A 111 1.94 -14.03 -9.42
CA TYR A 111 1.30 -13.52 -8.21
C TYR A 111 0.17 -12.53 -8.50
N PHE A 112 0.09 -12.00 -9.71
CA PHE A 112 -0.89 -11.00 -10.09
C PHE A 112 -2.02 -11.59 -10.95
N ARG A 113 -3.18 -10.93 -10.92
CA ARG A 113 -4.31 -11.15 -11.82
C ARG A 113 -4.92 -9.80 -12.21
N PRO A 114 -5.59 -9.66 -13.37
CA PRO A 114 -6.06 -8.35 -13.88
C PRO A 114 -6.99 -7.59 -12.92
N GLU A 115 -7.75 -8.31 -12.09
CA GLU A 115 -8.72 -7.71 -11.16
C GLU A 115 -8.07 -7.19 -9.88
N LEU A 116 -6.78 -7.54 -9.61
CA LEU A 116 -6.06 -7.10 -8.42
C LEU A 116 -5.63 -5.65 -8.58
N ILE A 117 -5.97 -4.81 -7.61
CA ILE A 117 -5.43 -3.46 -7.53
C ILE A 117 -4.09 -3.54 -6.81
N VAL A 118 -3.03 -3.01 -7.43
CA VAL A 118 -1.67 -3.06 -6.88
C VAL A 118 -1.19 -1.66 -6.52
N ILE A 119 -0.91 -1.45 -5.25
CA ILE A 119 -0.37 -0.19 -4.73
C ILE A 119 1.09 -0.40 -4.34
N ASP A 120 1.97 0.38 -4.92
CA ASP A 120 3.41 0.36 -4.63
C ASP A 120 3.80 1.68 -3.96
N VAL A 121 3.99 1.66 -2.63
CA VAL A 121 4.32 2.86 -1.86
C VAL A 121 5.68 3.48 -2.23
N PRO A 122 6.69 2.74 -2.66
CA PRO A 122 7.83 3.29 -3.38
C PRO A 122 7.43 4.28 -4.48
N TYR A 123 8.19 5.37 -4.58
CA TYR A 123 7.96 6.45 -5.55
C TYR A 123 9.20 6.84 -6.37
N SER A 124 10.35 6.24 -6.09
CA SER A 124 11.61 6.45 -6.82
C SER A 124 12.38 5.13 -6.96
N PRO A 125 12.46 4.55 -8.16
CA PRO A 125 11.94 5.04 -9.45
C PRO A 125 10.42 5.07 -9.51
N LEU A 126 9.85 5.80 -10.46
CA LEU A 126 8.40 5.85 -10.70
C LEU A 126 7.83 4.50 -11.10
N GLU A 127 8.62 3.72 -11.83
CA GLU A 127 8.28 2.35 -12.24
C GLU A 127 9.23 1.37 -11.54
N THR A 128 8.71 0.65 -10.56
CA THR A 128 9.44 -0.44 -9.89
C THR A 128 9.27 -1.75 -10.66
N LYS A 129 10.13 -2.74 -10.39
CA LYS A 129 9.99 -4.08 -10.95
C LYS A 129 8.64 -4.71 -10.63
N MET A 130 8.15 -4.55 -9.40
CA MET A 130 6.85 -5.08 -8.98
C MET A 130 5.72 -4.46 -9.79
N ARG A 131 5.72 -3.14 -9.91
CA ARG A 131 4.68 -2.40 -10.64
C ARG A 131 4.68 -2.73 -12.14
N SER A 132 5.86 -2.86 -12.74
CA SER A 132 6.03 -3.31 -14.14
C SER A 132 5.39 -4.69 -14.36
N MET A 133 5.69 -5.68 -13.49
CA MET A 133 5.10 -7.01 -13.56
C MET A 133 3.56 -6.98 -13.41
N ALA A 134 3.04 -6.15 -12.52
CA ALA A 134 1.60 -6.00 -12.33
C ALA A 134 0.91 -5.39 -13.56
N LYS A 135 1.50 -4.36 -14.17
CA LYS A 135 1.03 -3.75 -15.42
C LYS A 135 1.02 -4.74 -16.59
N GLU A 136 2.07 -5.57 -16.74
CA GLU A 136 2.14 -6.61 -17.78
C GLU A 136 0.97 -7.59 -17.70
N VAL A 137 0.44 -7.85 -16.51
CA VAL A 137 -0.71 -8.74 -16.29
C VAL A 137 -2.05 -7.99 -16.50
N GLY A 138 -2.03 -6.65 -16.51
CA GLY A 138 -3.23 -5.83 -16.68
C GLY A 138 -3.85 -5.34 -15.38
N CYS A 139 -3.10 -5.36 -14.26
CA CYS A 139 -3.56 -4.81 -13.00
C CYS A 139 -3.71 -3.29 -13.06
N LYS A 140 -4.70 -2.73 -12.37
CA LYS A 140 -4.71 -1.32 -12.01
C LYS A 140 -3.58 -1.09 -11.00
N THR A 141 -2.64 -0.17 -11.29
CA THR A 141 -1.49 0.09 -10.42
C THR A 141 -1.44 1.53 -9.96
N MET A 142 -0.93 1.77 -8.76
CA MET A 142 -0.69 3.10 -8.20
C MET A 142 0.69 3.13 -7.54
N ASN A 143 1.37 4.29 -7.58
CA ASN A 143 2.62 4.52 -6.90
C ASN A 143 2.46 5.40 -5.65
N GLY A 144 3.56 5.62 -4.91
CA GLY A 144 3.56 6.40 -3.67
C GLY A 144 3.53 7.92 -3.84
N LEU A 145 3.61 8.47 -5.08
CA LEU A 145 3.62 9.93 -5.28
C LEU A 145 2.34 10.59 -4.79
N GLY A 146 1.18 10.00 -5.08
CA GLY A 146 -0.09 10.51 -4.59
C GLY A 146 -0.14 10.55 -3.06
N MET A 147 0.34 9.49 -2.39
CA MET A 147 0.43 9.47 -0.92
C MET A 147 1.35 10.58 -0.40
N MET A 148 2.50 10.79 -1.03
CA MET A 148 3.45 11.85 -0.67
C MET A 148 2.83 13.24 -0.83
N LEU A 149 2.11 13.48 -1.93
CA LEU A 149 1.45 14.75 -2.20
C LEU A 149 0.35 15.06 -1.17
N PHE A 150 -0.54 14.10 -0.91
CA PHE A 150 -1.67 14.32 -0.01
C PHE A 150 -1.27 14.39 1.46
N GLN A 151 -0.26 13.63 1.89
CA GLN A 151 0.27 13.81 3.25
C GLN A 151 0.93 15.18 3.42
N GLY A 152 1.64 15.66 2.38
CA GLY A 152 2.21 17.00 2.34
C GLY A 152 1.13 18.08 2.39
N SER A 153 0.03 17.89 1.68
CA SER A 153 -1.12 18.79 1.72
C SER A 153 -1.74 18.91 3.11
N ALA A 154 -1.96 17.77 3.77
CA ALA A 154 -2.50 17.76 5.13
C ALA A 154 -1.56 18.46 6.14
N ALA A 155 -0.24 18.24 6.01
CA ALA A 155 0.74 18.91 6.85
C ALA A 155 0.80 20.42 6.57
N PHE A 156 0.74 20.83 5.30
CA PHE A 156 0.73 22.24 4.89
C PHE A 156 -0.48 22.98 5.51
N GLU A 157 -1.67 22.42 5.37
CA GLU A 157 -2.87 23.00 5.95
C GLU A 157 -2.79 23.10 7.48
N LEU A 158 -2.25 22.07 8.15
CA LEU A 158 -2.08 22.07 9.60
C LEU A 158 -1.12 23.18 10.06
N TRP A 159 -0.07 23.47 9.28
CA TRP A 159 0.96 24.45 9.68
C TRP A 159 0.60 25.87 9.29
N THR A 160 -0.11 26.07 8.19
CA THR A 160 -0.41 27.40 7.64
C THR A 160 -1.83 27.87 7.91
N GLY A 161 -2.77 26.95 8.17
CA GLY A 161 -4.20 27.21 8.20
C GLY A 161 -4.84 27.39 6.80
N GLU A 162 -4.06 27.22 5.72
CA GLU A 162 -4.51 27.42 4.35
C GLU A 162 -4.43 26.10 3.55
N PRO A 163 -5.40 25.81 2.67
CA PRO A 163 -5.36 24.62 1.83
C PRO A 163 -4.22 24.71 0.80
N MET A 164 -3.47 23.60 0.63
CA MET A 164 -2.44 23.52 -0.39
C MET A 164 -3.09 23.46 -1.79
N PRO A 165 -2.59 24.23 -2.79
CA PRO A 165 -3.12 24.19 -4.17
C PRO A 165 -2.67 22.90 -4.88
N ILE A 166 -3.36 21.78 -4.61
CA ILE A 166 -2.97 20.43 -5.04
C ILE A 166 -2.83 20.34 -6.57
N GLU A 167 -3.77 20.88 -7.35
CA GLU A 167 -3.72 20.79 -8.82
C GLU A 167 -2.49 21.52 -9.38
N HIS A 168 -2.17 22.68 -8.85
CA HIS A 168 -0.95 23.41 -9.22
C HIS A 168 0.32 22.64 -8.84
N MET A 169 0.33 21.98 -7.69
CA MET A 169 1.46 21.14 -7.27
C MET A 169 1.61 19.89 -8.16
N LYS A 170 0.52 19.29 -8.61
CA LYS A 170 0.56 18.20 -9.60
C LYS A 170 1.21 18.64 -10.91
N GLU A 171 0.82 19.81 -11.43
CA GLU A 171 1.40 20.37 -12.65
C GLU A 171 2.90 20.58 -12.52
N ILE A 172 3.37 21.23 -11.43
CA ILE A 172 4.79 21.50 -11.20
C ILE A 172 5.60 20.21 -11.01
N LEU A 173 5.05 19.23 -10.31
CA LEU A 173 5.74 17.97 -9.99
C LEU A 173 5.55 16.91 -11.09
N HIS A 174 4.79 17.23 -12.15
CA HIS A 174 4.46 16.29 -13.22
C HIS A 174 3.88 14.97 -12.69
N ILE A 175 3.03 15.05 -11.64
CA ILE A 175 2.39 13.88 -11.05
C ILE A 175 1.13 13.54 -11.85
N SER A 176 1.13 12.39 -12.51
CA SER A 176 -0.08 11.75 -13.03
C SER A 176 -0.51 10.63 -12.07
N TYR A 177 -1.82 10.46 -11.85
CA TYR A 177 -2.34 9.33 -11.07
C TYR A 177 -2.49 8.07 -11.92
N ASP A 178 -2.44 8.24 -13.24
CA ASP A 178 -2.62 7.15 -14.22
C ASP A 178 -1.30 6.46 -14.59
N ASP A 179 -0.18 6.89 -13.98
CA ASP A 179 1.15 6.34 -14.23
C ASP A 179 1.60 5.33 -13.16
#